data_525bc49083c4222518eff1db6211da78
#
_entry.id   525bc49083c4222518eff1db6211da78
#
_cell.length_a   1.000
_cell.length_b   1.000
_cell.length_c   1.000
_cell.angle_alpha   90.00
_cell.angle_beta   90.00
_cell.angle_gamma   90.00
#
_symmetry.space_group_name_H-M   'P 1'
#
loop_
_entity.id
_entity.type
_entity.pdbx_description
1 polymer ?
#
loop_
_entity_poly.entity_id
_entity_poly.type
_entity_poly.pdbx_seq_one_letter_code
_entity_poly.pdbx_strand_id
1 'polypeptide(L)'
;MRLYQYKGKVKGMQIDLDLKSGSLKTDIKSLKKAARQAIEPELMRRVGMIIKSDELKFAMDHKIYWIDNPIAHIVPGKDYLNPKLKILVDEAINLESKEKLENYLKKWLHDLIKTELFDLVNLINSKSKNNYERGLSFQLFENNGIIKRESVVEIIKNISKEDRVNLRKAGVKIGRYHIFLPKMLKPNAVNLRINLWSAYFQENKETAIPKFGLNFLQNQIKKNQKFLLICGFENFGIFYIRVDILERLFLKIIESTKDRKFKINSDMINLVGCSKENFFKLLELMQYKRKINNENKEEFFVYQPKHKKNKERKIVKKLNKNAPFDKLSELRFR
;
A
#
# COMPACT_ATOMS: atom_id res chain seq x y z
N MET A 1 -36.45 28.89 -1.87
CA MET A 1 -35.25 28.33 -1.20
C MET A 1 -35.69 27.21 -0.29
N ARG A 2 -35.24 25.98 -0.54
CA ARG A 2 -35.59 24.81 0.28
C ARG A 2 -34.33 24.29 0.95
N LEU A 3 -34.42 24.02 2.27
CA LEU A 3 -33.38 23.40 3.05
C LEU A 3 -33.61 21.89 3.10
N TYR A 4 -32.65 21.10 2.64
CA TYR A 4 -32.71 19.66 2.80
C TYR A 4 -32.17 19.27 4.16
N GLN A 5 -33.05 18.75 5.02
CA GLN A 5 -32.67 18.21 6.34
C GLN A 5 -32.74 16.69 6.31
N TYR A 6 -31.74 16.05 6.89
CA TYR A 6 -31.72 14.62 7.14
C TYR A 6 -31.27 14.38 8.58
N LYS A 7 -32.07 13.67 9.36
CA LYS A 7 -31.84 13.46 10.81
C LYS A 7 -31.59 14.77 11.57
N GLY A 8 -32.37 15.80 11.28
CA GLY A 8 -32.24 17.11 11.94
C GLY A 8 -31.03 17.96 11.54
N LYS A 9 -30.19 17.48 10.61
CA LYS A 9 -29.01 18.22 10.10
C LYS A 9 -29.29 18.72 8.69
N VAL A 10 -28.95 19.99 8.40
CA VAL A 10 -29.08 20.59 7.06
C VAL A 10 -28.04 19.94 6.14
N LYS A 11 -28.47 19.20 5.12
CA LYS A 11 -27.60 18.52 4.13
C LYS A 11 -27.27 19.36 2.91
N GLY A 12 -28.09 20.33 2.58
CA GLY A 12 -27.92 21.18 1.42
C GLY A 12 -28.99 22.26 1.32
N MET A 13 -28.82 23.16 0.39
CA MET A 13 -29.79 24.16 0.00
C MET A 13 -30.03 24.05 -1.49
N GLN A 14 -31.30 24.00 -1.89
CA GLN A 14 -31.69 24.13 -3.28
C GLN A 14 -32.43 25.46 -3.44
N ILE A 15 -32.01 26.23 -4.43
CA ILE A 15 -32.71 27.48 -4.82
C ILE A 15 -33.50 27.15 -6.08
N ASP A 16 -34.79 26.95 -5.92
CA ASP A 16 -35.72 26.87 -7.06
C ASP A 16 -35.99 28.27 -7.55
N LEU A 17 -35.44 28.59 -8.68
CA LEU A 17 -35.73 29.84 -9.40
C LEU A 17 -36.85 29.51 -10.37
N ASP A 18 -38.12 29.80 -9.98
CA ASP A 18 -39.26 29.82 -10.90
C ASP A 18 -39.11 31.03 -11.81
N LEU A 19 -38.32 30.87 -12.88
CA LEU A 19 -38.07 31.90 -13.89
C LEU A 19 -39.11 31.78 -14.98
N LYS A 20 -40.20 32.47 -14.81
CA LYS A 20 -41.08 32.82 -15.95
C LYS A 20 -40.40 33.89 -16.78
N SER A 21 -39.94 33.47 -17.95
CA SER A 21 -39.64 34.19 -19.19
C SER A 21 -39.18 35.67 -19.17
N GLY A 22 -38.03 35.90 -19.73
CA GLY A 22 -37.88 36.97 -20.74
C GLY A 22 -36.87 38.07 -20.52
N SER A 23 -36.41 38.51 -19.32
CA SER A 23 -35.56 39.73 -19.23
C SER A 23 -34.33 39.65 -18.31
N LEU A 24 -33.69 38.56 -18.14
CA LEU A 24 -33.13 38.26 -16.79
C LEU A 24 -31.68 37.71 -16.71
N LYS A 25 -30.80 37.98 -17.67
CA LYS A 25 -29.38 37.59 -17.51
C LYS A 25 -28.65 38.40 -16.42
N THR A 26 -29.05 39.66 -16.23
CA THR A 26 -28.48 40.54 -15.19
C THR A 26 -29.02 40.20 -13.80
N ASP A 27 -30.30 39.85 -13.70
CA ASP A 27 -30.92 39.49 -12.42
C ASP A 27 -30.45 38.14 -11.87
N ILE A 28 -30.11 37.18 -12.74
CA ILE A 28 -29.57 35.87 -12.31
C ILE A 28 -28.22 36.03 -11.63
N LYS A 29 -27.35 36.94 -12.09
CA LYS A 29 -26.06 37.20 -11.45
C LYS A 29 -26.22 37.83 -10.07
N SER A 30 -27.11 38.81 -9.95
CA SER A 30 -27.39 39.47 -8.67
C SER A 30 -28.05 38.54 -7.67
N LEU A 31 -29.01 37.70 -8.11
CA LEU A 31 -29.63 36.65 -7.29
C LEU A 31 -28.65 35.60 -6.83
N LYS A 32 -27.75 35.13 -7.70
CA LYS A 32 -26.66 34.21 -7.31
C LYS A 32 -25.73 34.85 -6.29
N LYS A 33 -25.39 36.12 -6.42
CA LYS A 33 -24.55 36.86 -5.48
C LYS A 33 -25.26 36.98 -4.11
N ALA A 34 -26.51 37.38 -4.08
CA ALA A 34 -27.32 37.48 -2.86
C ALA A 34 -27.49 36.10 -2.17
N ALA A 35 -27.75 35.05 -2.96
CA ALA A 35 -27.82 33.68 -2.44
C ALA A 35 -26.49 33.21 -1.81
N ARG A 36 -25.35 33.51 -2.45
CA ARG A 36 -24.01 33.21 -1.88
C ARG A 36 -23.79 33.97 -0.57
N GLN A 37 -24.10 35.23 -0.50
CA GLN A 37 -23.98 36.04 0.72
C GLN A 37 -24.88 35.50 1.87
N ALA A 38 -26.09 35.06 1.55
CA ALA A 38 -27.00 34.49 2.53
C ALA A 38 -26.55 33.12 3.06
N ILE A 39 -25.78 32.33 2.27
CA ILE A 39 -25.31 31.01 2.61
C ILE A 39 -23.97 31.05 3.39
N GLU A 40 -23.16 32.08 3.17
CA GLU A 40 -21.82 32.24 3.71
C GLU A 40 -21.74 32.04 5.25
N PRO A 41 -22.61 32.63 6.09
CA PRO A 41 -22.57 32.41 7.54
C PRO A 41 -22.80 30.96 7.94
N GLU A 42 -23.69 30.24 7.23
CA GLU A 42 -23.94 28.82 7.50
C GLU A 42 -22.76 27.96 7.08
N LEU A 43 -22.08 28.29 5.97
CA LEU A 43 -20.87 27.59 5.55
C LEU A 43 -19.73 27.80 6.55
N MET A 44 -19.53 29.00 7.06
CA MET A 44 -18.56 29.29 8.12
C MET A 44 -18.87 28.49 9.40
N ARG A 45 -20.15 28.45 9.81
CA ARG A 45 -20.57 27.66 10.96
C ARG A 45 -20.24 26.18 10.77
N ARG A 46 -20.49 25.61 9.57
CA ARG A 46 -20.17 24.23 9.25
C ARG A 46 -18.66 23.95 9.26
N VAL A 47 -17.85 24.83 8.70
CA VAL A 47 -16.38 24.73 8.78
C VAL A 47 -15.94 24.69 10.25
N GLY A 48 -16.50 25.57 11.09
CA GLY A 48 -16.23 25.54 12.52
C GLY A 48 -16.65 24.25 13.22
N MET A 49 -17.74 23.62 12.77
CA MET A 49 -18.17 22.29 13.28
C MET A 49 -17.22 21.17 12.82
N ILE A 50 -16.78 21.18 11.56
CA ILE A 50 -15.82 20.20 11.03
C ILE A 50 -14.52 20.25 11.81
N ILE A 51 -14.00 21.46 12.08
CA ILE A 51 -12.73 21.65 12.81
C ILE A 51 -12.82 21.17 14.26
N LYS A 52 -13.99 21.20 14.87
CA LYS A 52 -14.25 20.75 16.25
C LYS A 52 -14.70 19.29 16.33
N SER A 53 -14.90 18.63 15.22
CA SER A 53 -15.48 17.29 15.13
C SER A 53 -14.39 16.22 14.99
N ASP A 54 -14.57 15.11 15.72
CA ASP A 54 -13.75 13.89 15.56
C ASP A 54 -14.37 12.91 14.54
N GLU A 55 -15.43 13.31 13.83
CA GLU A 55 -16.20 12.45 12.92
C GLU A 55 -15.64 12.44 11.47
N LEU A 56 -14.34 12.67 11.33
CA LEU A 56 -13.67 12.59 10.02
C LEU A 56 -13.32 11.15 9.68
N LYS A 57 -13.55 10.77 8.41
CA LYS A 57 -13.25 9.44 7.91
C LYS A 57 -12.58 9.52 6.54
N PHE A 58 -11.46 8.83 6.39
CA PHE A 58 -10.83 8.65 5.09
C PHE A 58 -11.33 7.35 4.44
N ALA A 59 -12.05 7.48 3.34
CA ALA A 59 -12.67 6.35 2.66
C ALA A 59 -11.82 5.84 1.48
N MET A 60 -12.13 4.62 1.02
CA MET A 60 -11.39 3.94 -0.04
C MET A 60 -11.57 4.56 -1.45
N ASP A 61 -12.45 5.53 -1.61
CA ASP A 61 -12.65 6.32 -2.83
C ASP A 61 -11.76 7.57 -2.92
N HIS A 62 -10.70 7.63 -2.09
CA HIS A 62 -9.76 8.74 -1.98
C HIS A 62 -10.36 10.04 -1.42
N LYS A 63 -11.52 9.97 -0.78
CA LYS A 63 -12.18 11.15 -0.21
C LYS A 63 -12.15 11.14 1.31
N ILE A 64 -12.14 12.34 1.85
CA ILE A 64 -12.32 12.58 3.29
C ILE A 64 -13.78 12.97 3.48
N TYR A 65 -14.45 12.25 4.37
CA TYR A 65 -15.84 12.45 4.72
C TYR A 65 -15.95 13.07 6.11
N TRP A 66 -16.86 14.01 6.24
CA TRP A 66 -17.38 14.45 7.51
C TRP A 66 -18.81 13.92 7.65
N ILE A 67 -19.03 13.01 8.59
CA ILE A 67 -20.25 12.21 8.69
C ILE A 67 -20.43 11.41 7.37
N ASP A 68 -21.39 11.77 6.53
CA ASP A 68 -21.67 11.10 5.25
C ASP A 68 -21.36 12.00 4.01
N ASN A 69 -20.81 13.19 4.23
CA ASN A 69 -20.57 14.15 3.14
C ASN A 69 -19.08 14.20 2.77
N PRO A 70 -18.72 14.01 1.50
CA PRO A 70 -17.35 14.18 1.06
C PRO A 70 -16.97 15.66 1.10
N ILE A 71 -15.91 15.99 1.82
CA ILE A 71 -15.42 17.37 2.00
C ILE A 71 -14.10 17.65 1.32
N ALA A 72 -13.31 16.62 1.07
CA ALA A 72 -12.05 16.74 0.36
C ALA A 72 -11.74 15.44 -0.40
N HIS A 73 -10.88 15.57 -1.40
CA HIS A 73 -10.35 14.47 -2.20
C HIS A 73 -8.82 14.56 -2.21
N ILE A 74 -8.13 13.44 -2.05
CA ILE A 74 -6.68 13.40 -2.16
C ILE A 74 -6.26 13.24 -3.63
N VAL A 75 -5.18 13.92 -3.99
CA VAL A 75 -4.55 13.85 -5.32
C VAL A 75 -3.06 13.59 -5.16
N PRO A 76 -2.36 13.10 -6.21
CA PRO A 76 -0.92 12.88 -6.15
C PRO A 76 -0.15 14.08 -5.60
N GLY A 77 0.74 13.85 -4.66
CA GLY A 77 1.62 14.84 -4.06
C GLY A 77 3.09 14.60 -4.40
N LYS A 78 3.99 14.91 -3.44
CA LYS A 78 5.43 14.67 -3.58
C LYS A 78 5.76 13.18 -3.64
N ASP A 79 5.13 12.40 -2.80
CA ASP A 79 5.18 10.95 -2.73
C ASP A 79 3.83 10.43 -2.22
N TYR A 80 3.68 9.11 -2.10
CA TYR A 80 2.39 8.51 -1.71
C TYR A 80 2.01 8.77 -0.24
N LEU A 81 2.96 9.09 0.65
CA LEU A 81 2.67 9.47 2.04
C LEU A 81 2.39 10.97 2.21
N ASN A 82 2.72 11.78 1.19
CA ASN A 82 2.51 13.23 1.19
C ASN A 82 1.56 13.65 0.07
N PRO A 83 0.28 13.17 0.08
CA PRO A 83 -0.70 13.55 -0.92
C PRO A 83 -1.08 15.02 -0.77
N LYS A 84 -1.56 15.62 -1.88
CA LYS A 84 -2.21 16.93 -1.86
C LYS A 84 -3.70 16.75 -1.60
N LEU A 85 -4.31 17.77 -1.01
CA LEU A 85 -5.76 17.84 -0.79
C LEU A 85 -6.42 18.79 -1.78
N LYS A 86 -7.55 18.36 -2.34
CA LYS A 86 -8.46 19.20 -3.09
C LYS A 86 -9.78 19.27 -2.32
N ILE A 87 -10.13 20.45 -1.84
CA ILE A 87 -11.38 20.68 -1.13
C ILE A 87 -12.55 20.56 -2.09
N LEU A 88 -13.58 19.81 -1.72
CA LEU A 88 -14.81 19.58 -2.49
C LEU A 88 -15.96 20.48 -2.03
N VAL A 89 -15.64 21.61 -1.44
CA VAL A 89 -16.63 22.52 -0.88
C VAL A 89 -17.01 23.57 -1.92
N ASP A 90 -18.27 24.05 -1.86
CA ASP A 90 -18.86 25.01 -2.78
C ASP A 90 -17.99 26.27 -2.92
N GLU A 91 -18.01 26.87 -4.12
CA GLU A 91 -17.33 28.14 -4.44
C GLU A 91 -17.82 29.34 -3.61
N ALA A 92 -18.92 29.17 -2.88
CA ALA A 92 -19.49 30.17 -2.00
C ALA A 92 -18.73 30.37 -0.66
N ILE A 93 -17.77 29.49 -0.35
CA ILE A 93 -16.95 29.66 0.85
C ILE A 93 -15.92 30.76 0.62
N ASN A 94 -15.76 31.64 1.62
CA ASN A 94 -14.71 32.66 1.58
C ASN A 94 -13.32 32.01 1.66
N LEU A 95 -12.32 32.69 1.11
CA LEU A 95 -10.94 32.21 1.03
C LEU A 95 -10.38 31.84 2.41
N GLU A 96 -10.61 32.66 3.41
CA GLU A 96 -10.11 32.44 4.77
C GLU A 96 -10.63 31.15 5.40
N SER A 97 -11.94 30.89 5.30
CA SER A 97 -12.55 29.65 5.81
C SER A 97 -12.09 28.42 5.03
N LYS A 98 -11.88 28.56 3.73
CA LYS A 98 -11.35 27.49 2.89
C LYS A 98 -9.91 27.12 3.29
N GLU A 99 -9.06 28.11 3.49
CA GLU A 99 -7.67 27.91 3.95
C GLU A 99 -7.62 27.29 5.36
N LYS A 100 -8.46 27.75 6.29
CA LYS A 100 -8.57 27.16 7.62
C LYS A 100 -8.98 25.70 7.55
N LEU A 101 -9.96 25.36 6.73
CA LEU A 101 -10.40 23.98 6.53
C LEU A 101 -9.30 23.13 5.90
N GLU A 102 -8.63 23.65 4.86
CA GLU A 102 -7.56 22.94 4.16
C GLU A 102 -6.39 22.64 5.10
N ASN A 103 -5.95 23.61 5.88
CA ASN A 103 -4.86 23.44 6.84
C ASN A 103 -5.23 22.44 7.94
N TYR A 104 -6.47 22.48 8.44
CA TYR A 104 -6.98 21.51 9.39
C TYR A 104 -6.98 20.08 8.82
N LEU A 105 -7.52 19.88 7.61
CA LEU A 105 -7.57 18.57 6.97
C LEU A 105 -6.19 18.05 6.60
N LYS A 106 -5.24 18.92 6.18
CA LYS A 106 -3.83 18.53 5.96
C LYS A 106 -3.20 18.01 7.24
N LYS A 107 -3.39 18.72 8.35
CA LYS A 107 -2.88 18.31 9.66
C LYS A 107 -3.50 16.99 10.08
N TRP A 108 -4.81 16.87 10.01
CA TRP A 108 -5.53 15.65 10.36
C TRP A 108 -5.06 14.43 9.55
N LEU A 109 -4.92 14.56 8.22
CA LEU A 109 -4.44 13.50 7.35
C LEU A 109 -2.99 13.13 7.67
N HIS A 110 -2.13 14.12 7.92
CA HIS A 110 -0.75 13.90 8.32
C HIS A 110 -0.66 13.13 9.64
N ASP A 111 -1.45 13.51 10.63
CA ASP A 111 -1.50 12.85 11.94
C ASP A 111 -2.04 11.41 11.82
N LEU A 112 -3.05 11.19 10.97
CA LEU A 112 -3.56 9.84 10.64
C LEU A 112 -2.46 8.97 10.02
N ILE A 113 -1.74 9.48 9.01
CA ILE A 113 -0.63 8.78 8.35
C ILE A 113 0.49 8.50 9.36
N LYS A 114 0.86 9.47 10.17
CA LYS A 114 1.92 9.34 11.17
C LYS A 114 1.56 8.31 12.25
N THR A 115 0.30 8.20 12.63
CA THR A 115 -0.16 7.25 13.65
C THR A 115 -0.27 5.84 13.08
N GLU A 116 -0.99 5.65 11.99
CA GLU A 116 -1.25 4.32 11.42
C GLU A 116 -0.03 3.73 10.71
N LEU A 117 0.80 4.57 10.10
CA LEU A 117 2.00 4.17 9.36
C LEU A 117 3.30 4.58 10.07
N PHE A 118 3.27 4.66 11.41
CA PHE A 118 4.36 5.15 12.25
C PHE A 118 5.73 4.54 11.90
N ASP A 119 5.82 3.21 11.82
CA ASP A 119 7.10 2.52 11.56
C ASP A 119 7.64 2.87 10.16
N LEU A 120 6.74 3.03 9.17
CA LEU A 120 7.12 3.38 7.80
C LEU A 120 7.61 4.84 7.70
N VAL A 121 6.93 5.76 8.38
CA VAL A 121 7.31 7.18 8.44
C VAL A 121 8.64 7.34 9.18
N ASN A 122 8.82 6.66 10.31
CA ASN A 122 10.06 6.71 11.08
C ASN A 122 11.26 6.12 10.33
N LEU A 123 11.04 5.10 9.52
CA LEU A 123 12.10 4.46 8.76
C LEU A 123 12.81 5.44 7.81
N ILE A 124 12.07 6.40 7.24
CA ILE A 124 12.64 7.43 6.34
C ILE A 124 13.29 8.55 7.13
N ASN A 125 12.67 8.94 8.25
CA ASN A 125 13.12 10.04 9.06
C ASN A 125 14.33 9.67 9.94
N SER A 126 14.65 8.35 10.04
CA SER A 126 15.81 7.89 10.80
C SER A 126 17.10 8.39 10.16
N LYS A 127 17.92 9.06 10.96
CA LYS A 127 19.28 9.52 10.57
C LYS A 127 20.23 8.31 10.57
N SER A 128 20.00 7.35 9.69
CA SER A 128 20.92 6.23 9.52
C SER A 128 22.27 6.73 8.98
N LYS A 129 23.36 6.31 9.61
CA LYS A 129 24.73 6.66 9.20
C LYS A 129 25.25 5.77 8.08
N ASN A 130 24.71 4.54 7.98
CA ASN A 130 25.20 3.54 7.03
C ASN A 130 24.41 3.58 5.72
N ASN A 131 25.12 3.52 4.60
CA ASN A 131 24.52 3.53 3.27
C ASN A 131 23.61 2.31 3.01
N TYR A 132 23.95 1.13 3.53
CA TYR A 132 23.16 -0.09 3.35
C TYR A 132 21.86 -0.08 4.16
N GLU A 133 21.91 0.40 5.42
CA GLU A 133 20.73 0.60 6.24
C GLU A 133 19.77 1.60 5.60
N ARG A 134 20.31 2.74 5.15
CA ARG A 134 19.54 3.76 4.45
C ARG A 134 18.97 3.25 3.13
N GLY A 135 19.76 2.50 2.36
CA GLY A 135 19.32 1.88 1.11
C GLY A 135 18.17 0.89 1.31
N LEU A 136 18.24 0.04 2.35
CA LEU A 136 17.15 -0.87 2.69
C LEU A 136 15.90 -0.15 3.17
N SER A 137 16.07 0.87 3.99
CA SER A 137 14.97 1.72 4.48
C SER A 137 14.24 2.41 3.33
N PHE A 138 14.98 2.94 2.36
CA PHE A 138 14.43 3.53 1.15
C PHE A 138 13.68 2.50 0.30
N GLN A 139 14.26 1.31 0.09
CA GLN A 139 13.59 0.23 -0.66
C GLN A 139 12.30 -0.23 0.03
N LEU A 140 12.29 -0.32 1.36
CA LEU A 140 11.06 -0.62 2.11
C LEU A 140 10.00 0.47 1.94
N PHE A 141 10.41 1.72 1.95
CA PHE A 141 9.49 2.84 1.71
C PHE A 141 8.87 2.76 0.32
N GLU A 142 9.69 2.69 -0.74
CA GLU A 142 9.23 2.60 -2.14
C GLU A 142 8.26 1.43 -2.38
N ASN A 143 8.42 0.34 -1.63
CA ASN A 143 7.58 -0.85 -1.73
C ASN A 143 6.52 -0.96 -0.60
N ASN A 144 6.09 0.19 -0.03
CA ASN A 144 5.02 0.22 0.98
C ASN A 144 5.29 -0.68 2.20
N GLY A 145 6.55 -0.83 2.61
CA GLY A 145 6.94 -1.55 3.82
C GLY A 145 7.05 -3.07 3.66
N ILE A 146 6.98 -3.62 2.43
CA ILE A 146 7.13 -5.06 2.16
C ILE A 146 7.95 -5.27 0.89
N ILE A 147 9.10 -5.93 0.99
CA ILE A 147 9.95 -6.27 -0.15
C ILE A 147 10.34 -7.74 -0.15
N LYS A 148 10.54 -8.28 -1.34
CA LYS A 148 11.10 -9.63 -1.49
C LYS A 148 12.59 -9.61 -1.15
N ARG A 149 13.03 -10.54 -0.31
CA ARG A 149 14.45 -10.63 0.04
C ARG A 149 15.35 -10.81 -1.17
N GLU A 150 14.87 -11.49 -2.20
CA GLU A 150 15.62 -11.72 -3.44
C GLU A 150 16.01 -10.41 -4.15
N SER A 151 15.20 -9.35 -4.04
CA SER A 151 15.47 -8.05 -4.69
C SER A 151 16.57 -7.24 -4.01
N VAL A 152 16.91 -7.56 -2.75
CA VAL A 152 17.86 -6.80 -1.91
C VAL A 152 18.98 -7.68 -1.34
N VAL A 153 19.31 -8.79 -2.00
CA VAL A 153 20.31 -9.75 -1.53
C VAL A 153 21.67 -9.09 -1.28
N GLU A 154 22.10 -8.22 -2.17
CA GLU A 154 23.41 -7.54 -2.05
C GLU A 154 23.43 -6.59 -0.86
N ILE A 155 22.34 -5.85 -0.63
CA ILE A 155 22.21 -4.97 0.53
C ILE A 155 22.29 -5.81 1.82
N ILE A 156 21.52 -6.91 1.88
CA ILE A 156 21.47 -7.78 3.07
C ILE A 156 22.80 -8.46 3.38
N LYS A 157 23.60 -8.79 2.37
CA LYS A 157 24.94 -9.38 2.58
C LYS A 157 25.90 -8.38 3.25
N ASN A 158 25.77 -7.10 2.90
CA ASN A 158 26.67 -6.03 3.33
C ASN A 158 26.19 -5.27 4.58
N ILE A 159 24.99 -5.54 5.08
CA ILE A 159 24.47 -4.96 6.33
C ILE A 159 25.23 -5.52 7.53
N SER A 160 25.76 -4.62 8.37
CA SER A 160 26.45 -4.94 9.61
C SER A 160 25.50 -5.54 10.68
N LYS A 161 26.08 -6.09 11.75
CA LYS A 161 25.28 -6.57 12.89
C LYS A 161 24.56 -5.41 13.59
N GLU A 162 25.21 -4.25 13.71
CA GLU A 162 24.64 -3.05 14.31
C GLU A 162 23.46 -2.51 13.51
N ASP A 163 23.59 -2.43 12.18
CA ASP A 163 22.51 -2.00 11.30
C ASP A 163 21.29 -2.92 11.42
N ARG A 164 21.51 -4.23 11.53
CA ARG A 164 20.41 -5.20 11.75
C ARG A 164 19.68 -4.96 13.07
N VAL A 165 20.39 -4.56 14.11
CA VAL A 165 19.79 -4.21 15.41
C VAL A 165 18.99 -2.93 15.27
N ASN A 166 19.52 -1.91 14.58
CA ASN A 166 18.83 -0.64 14.34
C ASN A 166 17.55 -0.84 13.53
N LEU A 167 17.63 -1.58 12.43
CA LEU A 167 16.46 -1.93 11.61
C LEU A 167 15.39 -2.69 12.41
N ARG A 168 15.82 -3.61 13.29
CA ARG A 168 14.90 -4.33 14.18
C ARG A 168 14.22 -3.37 15.18
N LYS A 169 14.98 -2.43 15.76
CA LYS A 169 14.42 -1.38 16.64
C LYS A 169 13.44 -0.47 15.89
N ALA A 170 13.69 -0.21 14.61
CA ALA A 170 12.78 0.52 13.73
C ALA A 170 11.56 -0.30 13.28
N GLY A 171 11.40 -1.54 13.79
CA GLY A 171 10.27 -2.41 13.49
C GLY A 171 10.45 -3.30 12.26
N VAL A 172 11.59 -3.27 11.57
CA VAL A 172 11.84 -4.10 10.38
C VAL A 172 12.08 -5.55 10.77
N LYS A 173 11.34 -6.46 10.17
CA LYS A 173 11.57 -7.91 10.26
C LYS A 173 12.27 -8.41 9.00
N ILE A 174 13.46 -8.97 9.17
CA ILE A 174 14.23 -9.60 8.08
C ILE A 174 13.90 -11.08 8.11
N GLY A 175 13.03 -11.51 7.20
CA GLY A 175 12.60 -12.89 7.06
C GLY A 175 13.39 -13.68 6.02
N ARG A 176 12.96 -14.91 5.74
CA ARG A 176 13.55 -15.78 4.71
C ARG A 176 13.16 -15.36 3.30
N TYR A 177 11.90 -15.05 3.11
CA TYR A 177 11.32 -14.69 1.81
C TYR A 177 11.16 -13.19 1.66
N HIS A 178 10.83 -12.48 2.75
CA HIS A 178 10.52 -11.07 2.76
C HIS A 178 11.24 -10.31 3.86
N ILE A 179 11.40 -9.02 3.60
CA ILE A 179 11.75 -8.03 4.61
C ILE A 179 10.55 -7.10 4.69
N PHE A 180 10.01 -6.89 5.88
CA PHE A 180 8.76 -6.17 6.04
C PHE A 180 8.59 -5.55 7.41
N LEU A 181 7.65 -4.64 7.50
CA LEU A 181 7.19 -4.00 8.74
C LEU A 181 5.90 -4.70 9.20
N PRO A 182 5.91 -5.51 10.28
CA PRO A 182 4.73 -6.27 10.72
C PRO A 182 3.50 -5.42 10.99
N LYS A 183 3.67 -4.20 11.52
CA LYS A 183 2.55 -3.29 11.79
C LYS A 183 1.83 -2.85 10.51
N MET A 184 2.52 -2.86 9.36
CA MET A 184 1.92 -2.55 8.06
C MET A 184 0.94 -3.63 7.57
N LEU A 185 0.90 -4.80 8.21
CA LEU A 185 -0.07 -5.86 7.91
C LEU A 185 -1.36 -5.75 8.72
N LYS A 186 -1.48 -4.77 9.62
CA LYS A 186 -2.72 -4.50 10.35
C LYS A 186 -3.80 -3.93 9.43
N PRO A 187 -5.10 -4.21 9.66
CA PRO A 187 -6.20 -3.77 8.79
C PRO A 187 -6.19 -2.28 8.45
N ASN A 188 -6.07 -1.41 9.46
CA ASN A 188 -6.05 0.04 9.25
C ASN A 188 -4.87 0.48 8.39
N ALA A 189 -3.67 -0.04 8.70
CA ALA A 189 -2.46 0.28 7.94
C ALA A 189 -2.55 -0.21 6.49
N VAL A 190 -3.10 -1.40 6.24
CA VAL A 190 -3.33 -1.95 4.89
C VAL A 190 -4.30 -1.05 4.12
N ASN A 191 -5.46 -0.72 4.70
CA ASN A 191 -6.45 0.15 4.07
C ASN A 191 -5.88 1.52 3.73
N LEU A 192 -5.17 2.13 4.67
CA LEU A 192 -4.58 3.45 4.47
C LEU A 192 -3.51 3.42 3.37
N ARG A 193 -2.58 2.44 3.41
CA ARG A 193 -1.53 2.30 2.38
C ARG A 193 -2.08 2.08 0.98
N ILE A 194 -3.08 1.21 0.83
CA ILE A 194 -3.72 0.94 -0.45
C ILE A 194 -4.40 2.19 -0.98
N ASN A 195 -5.10 2.91 -0.11
CA ASN A 195 -5.80 4.13 -0.49
C ASN A 195 -4.84 5.23 -0.95
N LEU A 196 -3.75 5.46 -0.21
CA LEU A 196 -2.69 6.41 -0.56
C LEU A 196 -1.95 6.00 -1.84
N TRP A 197 -1.59 4.71 -1.95
CA TRP A 197 -0.89 4.17 -3.11
C TRP A 197 -1.73 4.26 -4.39
N SER A 198 -3.01 3.85 -4.33
CA SER A 198 -3.89 3.91 -5.49
C SER A 198 -4.22 5.35 -5.92
N ALA A 199 -4.30 6.28 -4.96
CA ALA A 199 -4.44 7.71 -5.29
C ALA A 199 -3.18 8.28 -5.96
N TYR A 200 -1.99 7.88 -5.52
CA TYR A 200 -0.73 8.36 -6.07
C TYR A 200 -0.47 7.84 -7.48
N PHE A 201 -0.66 6.54 -7.73
CA PHE A 201 -0.44 5.92 -9.03
C PHE A 201 -1.65 6.01 -9.96
N GLN A 202 -2.77 6.55 -9.50
CA GLN A 202 -4.03 6.65 -10.25
C GLN A 202 -4.50 5.28 -10.79
N GLU A 203 -4.15 4.20 -10.08
CA GLU A 203 -4.56 2.86 -10.46
C GLU A 203 -6.05 2.64 -10.12
N ASN A 204 -6.81 2.15 -11.10
CA ASN A 204 -8.19 1.78 -10.89
C ASN A 204 -8.30 0.61 -9.91
N LYS A 205 -9.20 0.71 -8.93
CA LYS A 205 -9.44 -0.31 -7.89
C LYS A 205 -10.29 -1.46 -8.44
N GLU A 206 -9.86 -2.11 -9.51
CA GLU A 206 -10.57 -3.28 -10.06
C GLU A 206 -10.46 -4.50 -9.12
N THR A 207 -9.49 -4.50 -8.22
CA THR A 207 -9.24 -5.63 -7.34
C THR A 207 -9.70 -5.33 -5.92
N ALA A 208 -10.69 -6.09 -5.43
CA ALA A 208 -11.14 -5.99 -4.05
C ALA A 208 -10.02 -6.37 -3.07
N ILE A 209 -9.90 -5.62 -1.98
CA ILE A 209 -8.99 -5.96 -0.88
C ILE A 209 -9.41 -7.31 -0.31
N PRO A 210 -8.47 -8.24 -0.07
CA PRO A 210 -8.76 -9.49 0.60
C PRO A 210 -9.39 -9.25 1.97
N LYS A 211 -10.38 -10.07 2.35
CA LYS A 211 -10.99 -9.99 3.69
C LYS A 211 -9.92 -10.14 4.77
N PHE A 212 -9.97 -9.27 5.77
CA PHE A 212 -9.06 -9.35 6.91
C PHE A 212 -9.28 -10.64 7.69
N GLY A 213 -8.18 -11.17 8.25
CA GLY A 213 -8.21 -12.47 8.94
C GLY A 213 -7.87 -13.67 8.07
N LEU A 214 -7.92 -13.54 6.74
CA LEU A 214 -7.50 -14.61 5.85
C LEU A 214 -5.97 -14.69 5.80
N ASN A 215 -5.43 -15.90 5.92
CA ASN A 215 -4.01 -16.19 5.81
C ASN A 215 -3.63 -16.76 4.44
N PHE A 216 -4.60 -17.35 3.76
CA PHE A 216 -4.46 -18.06 2.50
C PHE A 216 -5.59 -17.70 1.54
N LEU A 217 -5.24 -17.47 0.28
CA LEU A 217 -6.19 -17.20 -0.80
C LEU A 217 -5.88 -18.14 -1.97
N GLN A 218 -6.91 -18.73 -2.49
CA GLN A 218 -6.84 -19.45 -3.75
C GLN A 218 -7.54 -18.61 -4.82
N ASN A 219 -6.84 -18.30 -5.89
CA ASN A 219 -7.38 -17.45 -6.94
C ASN A 219 -7.10 -18.03 -8.32
N GLN A 220 -8.14 -18.19 -9.10
CA GLN A 220 -8.05 -18.67 -10.48
C GLN A 220 -7.73 -17.54 -11.48
N ILE A 221 -7.89 -16.29 -11.08
CA ILE A 221 -7.68 -15.12 -11.93
C ILE A 221 -6.30 -14.51 -11.64
N LYS A 222 -5.53 -14.18 -12.67
CA LYS A 222 -4.29 -13.41 -12.55
C LYS A 222 -4.61 -12.01 -12.01
N LYS A 223 -4.68 -11.88 -10.70
CA LYS A 223 -4.80 -10.57 -10.05
C LYS A 223 -3.47 -9.84 -10.08
N ASN A 224 -3.54 -8.51 -9.99
CA ASN A 224 -2.35 -7.68 -9.88
C ASN A 224 -1.49 -8.11 -8.68
N GLN A 225 -0.35 -8.78 -8.97
CA GLN A 225 0.56 -9.30 -7.93
C GLN A 225 1.14 -8.19 -7.05
N LYS A 226 1.37 -7.02 -7.64
CA LYS A 226 1.84 -5.82 -6.93
C LYS A 226 0.84 -5.38 -5.86
N PHE A 227 -0.44 -5.30 -6.25
CA PHE A 227 -1.52 -4.93 -5.35
C PHE A 227 -1.65 -5.91 -4.18
N LEU A 228 -1.62 -7.22 -4.46
CA LEU A 228 -1.73 -8.24 -3.43
C LEU A 228 -0.52 -8.26 -2.49
N LEU A 229 0.68 -7.94 -2.99
CA LEU A 229 1.86 -7.78 -2.13
C LEU A 229 1.71 -6.57 -1.20
N ILE A 230 1.16 -5.45 -1.68
CA ILE A 230 0.82 -4.30 -0.82
C ILE A 230 -0.22 -4.70 0.23
N CYS A 231 -1.19 -5.54 -0.12
CA CYS A 231 -2.13 -6.13 0.84
C CYS A 231 -1.46 -7.10 1.84
N GLY A 232 -0.18 -7.45 1.64
CA GLY A 232 0.58 -8.35 2.50
C GLY A 232 0.54 -9.81 2.07
N PHE A 233 0.22 -10.13 0.80
CA PHE A 233 0.14 -11.50 0.28
C PHE A 233 1.22 -11.78 -0.76
N GLU A 234 2.00 -12.83 -0.57
CA GLU A 234 2.95 -13.34 -1.56
C GLU A 234 2.30 -14.38 -2.45
N ASN A 235 2.68 -14.37 -3.73
CA ASN A 235 2.16 -15.26 -4.75
C ASN A 235 2.98 -16.55 -4.88
N PHE A 236 2.30 -17.69 -4.84
CA PHE A 236 2.80 -19.02 -5.18
C PHE A 236 1.91 -19.66 -6.26
N GLY A 237 2.03 -19.18 -7.50
CA GLY A 237 1.22 -19.65 -8.62
C GLY A 237 -0.26 -19.29 -8.47
N ILE A 238 -1.10 -20.27 -8.12
CA ILE A 238 -2.53 -20.08 -7.87
C ILE A 238 -2.84 -19.68 -6.42
N PHE A 239 -1.86 -19.75 -5.53
CA PHE A 239 -2.02 -19.46 -4.12
C PHE A 239 -1.40 -18.13 -3.73
N TYR A 240 -2.02 -17.48 -2.76
CA TYR A 240 -1.49 -16.28 -2.12
C TYR A 240 -1.48 -16.48 -0.61
N ILE A 241 -0.36 -16.20 0.02
CA ILE A 241 -0.16 -16.42 1.45
C ILE A 241 0.29 -15.13 2.09
N ARG A 242 -0.28 -14.83 3.25
CA ARG A 242 0.12 -13.64 4.00
C ARG A 242 1.59 -13.74 4.44
N VAL A 243 2.34 -12.68 4.20
CA VAL A 243 3.81 -12.63 4.36
C VAL A 243 4.27 -13.07 5.74
N ASP A 244 3.61 -12.61 6.81
CA ASP A 244 3.96 -12.98 8.18
C ASP A 244 3.67 -14.46 8.49
N ILE A 245 2.63 -15.03 7.89
CA ILE A 245 2.28 -16.45 8.02
C ILE A 245 3.29 -17.31 7.26
N LEU A 246 3.71 -16.88 6.08
CA LEU A 246 4.75 -17.54 5.30
C LEU A 246 6.08 -17.63 6.08
N GLU A 247 6.49 -16.54 6.73
CA GLU A 247 7.70 -16.52 7.55
C GLU A 247 7.58 -17.39 8.80
N ARG A 248 6.40 -17.45 9.43
CA ARG A 248 6.13 -18.36 10.56
C ARG A 248 6.12 -19.82 10.11
N LEU A 249 5.55 -20.13 8.96
CA LEU A 249 5.55 -21.47 8.38
C LEU A 249 6.99 -21.93 8.15
N PHE A 250 7.84 -21.07 7.57
CA PHE A 250 9.24 -21.38 7.37
C PHE A 250 9.97 -21.71 8.68
N LEU A 251 9.74 -20.93 9.74
CA LEU A 251 10.33 -21.22 11.05
C LEU A 251 9.87 -22.59 11.59
N LYS A 252 8.58 -22.91 11.52
CA LYS A 252 8.07 -24.22 11.93
C LYS A 252 8.65 -25.38 11.11
N ILE A 253 8.86 -25.16 9.80
CA ILE A 253 9.53 -26.14 8.94
C ILE A 253 10.98 -26.37 9.43
N ILE A 254 11.74 -25.31 9.71
CA ILE A 254 13.11 -25.42 10.21
C ILE A 254 13.17 -26.14 11.56
N GLU A 255 12.30 -25.79 12.51
CA GLU A 255 12.21 -26.39 13.83
C GLU A 255 11.90 -27.90 13.77
N SER A 256 11.04 -28.30 12.80
CA SER A 256 10.69 -29.73 12.60
C SER A 256 11.68 -30.49 11.71
N THR A 257 12.66 -29.82 11.09
CA THR A 257 13.60 -30.44 10.16
C THR A 257 14.70 -31.19 10.91
N LYS A 258 14.77 -32.49 10.66
CA LYS A 258 15.89 -33.38 11.08
C LYS A 258 16.49 -33.98 9.82
N ASP A 259 17.80 -34.03 9.71
CA ASP A 259 18.53 -34.58 8.55
C ASP A 259 18.04 -34.08 7.18
N ARG A 260 17.74 -32.79 7.10
CA ARG A 260 17.16 -32.12 5.89
C ARG A 260 15.78 -32.65 5.48
N LYS A 261 15.11 -33.38 6.36
CA LYS A 261 13.77 -33.95 6.17
C LYS A 261 12.84 -33.41 7.23
N PHE A 262 11.58 -33.13 6.89
CA PHE A 262 10.57 -32.80 7.89
C PHE A 262 9.25 -33.51 7.59
N LYS A 263 8.50 -33.78 8.65
CA LYS A 263 7.13 -34.29 8.57
C LYS A 263 6.15 -33.12 8.73
N ILE A 264 5.05 -33.19 8.04
CA ILE A 264 3.99 -32.18 8.19
C ILE A 264 3.29 -32.41 9.52
N ASN A 265 3.13 -31.34 10.28
CA ASN A 265 2.32 -31.28 11.49
C ASN A 265 0.98 -30.57 11.17
N SER A 266 -0.10 -30.97 11.85
CA SER A 266 -1.40 -30.30 11.81
C SER A 266 -1.30 -28.78 12.07
N ASP A 267 -0.39 -28.37 12.96
CA ASP A 267 -0.14 -26.97 13.28
C ASP A 267 0.35 -26.13 12.09
N MET A 268 1.08 -26.73 11.14
CA MET A 268 1.50 -26.04 9.92
C MET A 268 0.32 -25.79 8.99
N ILE A 269 -0.57 -26.77 8.85
CA ILE A 269 -1.78 -26.66 8.02
C ILE A 269 -2.73 -25.62 8.63
N ASN A 270 -2.95 -25.70 9.94
CA ASN A 270 -3.80 -24.77 10.69
C ASN A 270 -3.27 -23.33 10.63
N LEU A 271 -1.94 -23.17 10.71
CA LEU A 271 -1.31 -21.84 10.61
C LEU A 271 -1.61 -21.17 9.26
N VAL A 272 -1.53 -21.93 8.17
CA VAL A 272 -1.83 -21.43 6.82
C VAL A 272 -3.35 -21.26 6.61
N GLY A 273 -4.15 -22.16 7.19
CA GLY A 273 -5.62 -22.11 7.06
C GLY A 273 -6.11 -22.62 5.71
N CYS A 274 -5.51 -23.71 5.19
CA CYS A 274 -5.91 -24.33 3.91
C CYS A 274 -6.14 -25.85 4.08
N SER A 275 -6.72 -26.50 3.04
CA SER A 275 -6.85 -27.94 3.03
C SER A 275 -5.48 -28.64 2.94
N LYS A 276 -5.40 -29.89 3.40
CA LYS A 276 -4.17 -30.71 3.33
C LYS A 276 -3.63 -30.82 1.89
N GLU A 277 -4.51 -30.98 0.93
CA GLU A 277 -4.16 -31.06 -0.50
C GLU A 277 -3.56 -29.75 -1.02
N ASN A 278 -4.17 -28.62 -0.69
CA ASN A 278 -3.66 -27.31 -1.06
C ASN A 278 -2.31 -27.01 -0.36
N PHE A 279 -2.16 -27.48 0.89
CA PHE A 279 -0.90 -27.36 1.62
C PHE A 279 0.23 -28.16 0.94
N PHE A 280 -0.03 -29.38 0.47
CA PHE A 280 0.96 -30.17 -0.27
C PHE A 280 1.37 -29.47 -1.58
N LYS A 281 0.38 -29.00 -2.37
CA LYS A 281 0.66 -28.23 -3.60
C LYS A 281 1.46 -26.97 -3.30
N LEU A 282 1.17 -26.29 -2.19
CA LEU A 282 1.92 -25.13 -1.75
C LEU A 282 3.38 -25.47 -1.48
N LEU A 283 3.65 -26.54 -0.73
CA LEU A 283 5.02 -26.98 -0.42
C LEU A 283 5.79 -27.33 -1.70
N GLU A 284 5.15 -27.94 -2.68
CA GLU A 284 5.77 -28.21 -4.00
C GLU A 284 6.14 -26.93 -4.72
N LEU A 285 5.26 -25.90 -4.70
CA LEU A 285 5.55 -24.58 -5.25
C LEU A 285 6.67 -23.86 -4.51
N MET A 286 6.81 -24.11 -3.20
CA MET A 286 7.92 -23.66 -2.36
C MET A 286 9.20 -24.49 -2.54
N GLN A 287 9.22 -25.41 -3.52
CA GLN A 287 10.37 -26.28 -3.85
C GLN A 287 10.68 -27.37 -2.81
N TYR A 288 9.69 -27.80 -2.03
CA TYR A 288 9.77 -28.99 -1.23
C TYR A 288 9.18 -30.19 -1.98
N LYS A 289 9.91 -31.29 -2.04
CA LYS A 289 9.41 -32.51 -2.67
C LYS A 289 8.98 -33.52 -1.61
N ARG A 290 7.80 -34.11 -1.81
CA ARG A 290 7.29 -35.22 -1.03
C ARG A 290 8.07 -36.49 -1.35
N LYS A 291 8.49 -37.22 -0.34
CA LYS A 291 9.10 -38.56 -0.42
C LYS A 291 8.43 -39.46 0.58
N ILE A 292 8.40 -40.76 0.26
CA ILE A 292 7.87 -41.83 1.14
C ILE A 292 9.02 -42.72 1.50
N ASN A 293 9.16 -43.00 2.80
CA ASN A 293 10.11 -43.99 3.24
C ASN A 293 9.54 -45.39 2.95
N ASN A 294 10.29 -46.19 2.21
CA ASN A 294 9.84 -47.55 1.80
C ASN A 294 9.69 -48.50 3.00
N GLU A 295 10.46 -48.30 4.07
CA GLU A 295 10.44 -49.17 5.26
C GLU A 295 9.23 -48.94 6.15
N ASN A 296 8.90 -47.68 6.43
CA ASN A 296 7.88 -47.28 7.42
C ASN A 296 6.62 -46.65 6.78
N LYS A 297 6.53 -46.56 5.45
CA LYS A 297 5.45 -45.84 4.71
C LYS A 297 5.20 -44.42 5.17
N GLU A 298 6.17 -43.83 5.89
CA GLU A 298 6.05 -42.47 6.40
C GLU A 298 6.37 -41.43 5.33
N GLU A 299 5.55 -40.40 5.29
CA GLU A 299 5.72 -39.26 4.36
C GLU A 299 6.60 -38.19 4.97
N PHE A 300 7.58 -37.74 4.20
CA PHE A 300 8.42 -36.59 4.57
C PHE A 300 8.69 -35.70 3.38
N PHE A 301 9.10 -34.47 3.67
CA PHE A 301 9.42 -33.46 2.69
C PHE A 301 10.89 -33.09 2.75
N VAL A 302 11.47 -32.83 1.56
CA VAL A 302 12.86 -32.43 1.38
C VAL A 302 12.93 -31.20 0.51
N TYR A 303 13.70 -30.21 0.92
CA TYR A 303 13.95 -29.02 0.10
C TYR A 303 14.83 -29.39 -1.10
N GLN A 304 14.32 -29.19 -2.29
CA GLN A 304 15.04 -29.40 -3.56
C GLN A 304 14.88 -28.16 -4.44
N PRO A 305 15.77 -27.17 -4.29
CA PRO A 305 15.69 -25.98 -5.12
C PRO A 305 15.92 -26.35 -6.59
N LYS A 306 15.04 -25.89 -7.45
CA LYS A 306 15.29 -25.92 -8.89
C LYS A 306 16.51 -25.04 -9.13
N HIS A 307 17.62 -25.63 -9.59
CA HIS A 307 18.75 -24.82 -10.06
C HIS A 307 18.22 -23.87 -11.13
N LYS A 308 18.21 -22.57 -10.85
CA LYS A 308 18.11 -21.58 -11.90
C LYS A 308 19.32 -21.86 -12.80
N LYS A 309 19.13 -22.50 -13.96
CA LYS A 309 20.14 -22.46 -15.01
C LYS A 309 20.40 -20.98 -15.18
N ASN A 310 21.58 -20.52 -14.78
CA ASN A 310 22.07 -19.23 -15.18
C ASN A 310 21.96 -19.24 -16.70
N LYS A 311 20.92 -18.64 -17.23
CA LYS A 311 21.00 -18.10 -18.56
C LYS A 311 22.06 -17.02 -18.41
N GLU A 312 23.31 -17.42 -18.56
CA GLU A 312 24.34 -16.50 -19.01
C GLU A 312 23.67 -15.78 -20.16
N ARG A 313 23.27 -14.54 -19.91
CA ARG A 313 22.97 -13.63 -20.98
C ARG A 313 24.31 -13.55 -21.76
N LYS A 314 24.50 -14.40 -22.76
CA LYS A 314 25.38 -14.10 -23.83
C LYS A 314 24.89 -12.75 -24.33
N ILE A 315 25.53 -11.71 -23.82
CA ILE A 315 25.50 -10.40 -24.43
C ILE A 315 26.18 -10.66 -25.76
N VAL A 316 25.40 -11.12 -26.74
CA VAL A 316 25.77 -10.97 -28.13
C VAL A 316 25.80 -9.46 -28.31
N LYS A 317 26.99 -8.88 -28.11
CA LYS A 317 27.31 -7.56 -28.66
C LYS A 317 27.04 -7.68 -30.14
N LYS A 318 25.81 -7.42 -30.56
CA LYS A 318 25.55 -6.97 -31.92
C LYS A 318 26.31 -5.64 -31.99
N LEU A 319 27.51 -5.71 -32.51
CA LEU A 319 28.23 -4.56 -33.00
C LEU A 319 27.31 -3.91 -34.04
N ASN A 320 26.58 -2.89 -33.60
CA ASN A 320 25.91 -1.97 -34.50
C ASN A 320 27.05 -1.23 -35.22
N LYS A 321 27.41 -1.70 -36.42
CA LYS A 321 28.46 -1.12 -37.28
C LYS A 321 28.22 0.36 -37.65
N ASN A 322 27.20 1.00 -37.13
CA ASN A 322 26.82 2.39 -37.39
C ASN A 322 26.67 3.22 -36.10
N ALA A 323 27.31 2.84 -35.00
CA ALA A 323 27.33 3.72 -33.83
C ALA A 323 28.19 4.95 -34.08
N PRO A 324 27.72 6.19 -33.81
CA PRO A 324 28.43 7.45 -34.10
C PRO A 324 29.83 7.54 -33.48
N PHE A 325 30.12 6.72 -32.48
CA PHE A 325 31.36 6.73 -31.68
C PHE A 325 32.32 5.56 -32.00
N ASP A 326 32.00 4.68 -32.94
CA ASP A 326 32.84 3.54 -33.27
C ASP A 326 34.21 3.97 -33.86
N LYS A 327 34.26 5.16 -34.46
CA LYS A 327 35.52 5.76 -34.97
C LYS A 327 36.48 6.24 -33.90
N LEU A 328 36.03 6.38 -32.65
CA LEU A 328 36.89 6.78 -31.52
C LEU A 328 37.75 5.63 -31.00
N SER A 329 37.39 4.38 -31.28
CA SER A 329 38.17 3.20 -30.91
C SER A 329 39.42 3.00 -31.79
N GLU A 330 39.51 3.71 -32.92
CA GLU A 330 40.66 3.69 -33.84
C GLU A 330 41.74 4.72 -33.48
N LEU A 331 41.45 5.64 -32.57
CA LEU A 331 42.41 6.63 -32.10
C LEU A 331 43.38 5.99 -31.10
N ARG A 332 44.49 5.48 -31.59
CA ARG A 332 45.65 5.11 -30.75
C ARG A 332 46.40 6.41 -30.39
N PHE A 333 46.26 6.83 -29.13
CA PHE A 333 47.17 7.82 -28.57
C PHE A 333 48.58 7.19 -28.49
N ARG A 334 49.51 7.78 -29.16
CA ARG A 334 50.96 7.51 -29.01
C ARG A 334 51.49 8.24 -27.80
#